data_1cb4e2e741b8e6a08cee21bc35912f6d
#
_entry.id   1cb4e2e741b8e6a08cee21bc35912f6d
#
_cell.length_a   1.000
_cell.length_b   1.000
_cell.length_c   1.000
_cell.angle_alpha   90.00
_cell.angle_beta   90.00
_cell.angle_gamma   90.00
#
_symmetry.space_group_name_H-M   'P 1'
#
loop_
_entity.id
_entity.type
_entity.pdbx_description
1 polymer ?
#
loop_
_entity_poly.entity_id
_entity_poly.type
_entity_poly.pdbx_seq_one_letter_code
_entity_poly.pdbx_strand_id
1 'polypeptide(L)'
;PILVFDRGGYGIHFFKELSQKADFVTWAKYVGETSLKRIPEDSFTLGLPFKGRKYLVAEQQRMVQESLATAQREERPQPSSMQLRLVVLKDVESGKRLGIYTNHTTRLASDIAYYMLHRWGDSENFFKEMMAQFNLNYHPGYDIQELEKQPLVENPDVALTKKAMQALKRESQELEK
;
A
#
# COMPACT_ATOMS: atom_id res chain seq x y z
N PRO A 1 -0.68 -17.59 8.65
CA PRO A 1 -1.12 -16.66 7.60
C PRO A 1 0.06 -15.85 7.09
N ILE A 2 0.04 -15.50 5.80
CA ILE A 2 1.04 -14.60 5.19
C ILE A 2 0.36 -13.27 4.90
N LEU A 3 0.92 -12.18 5.44
CA LEU A 3 0.47 -10.82 5.18
C LEU A 3 1.31 -10.19 4.08
N VAL A 4 0.67 -9.66 3.04
CA VAL A 4 1.34 -8.97 1.94
C VAL A 4 0.96 -7.49 1.99
N PHE A 5 1.93 -6.61 2.16
CA PHE A 5 1.68 -5.17 2.31
C PHE A 5 2.75 -4.31 1.64
N ASP A 6 2.44 -3.04 1.45
CA ASP A 6 3.28 -2.07 0.76
C ASP A 6 4.31 -1.42 1.70
N ARG A 7 5.23 -0.66 1.12
CA ARG A 7 6.29 0.11 1.80
C ARG A 7 5.79 1.04 2.90
N GLY A 8 4.51 1.41 2.88
CA GLY A 8 3.90 2.23 3.93
C GLY A 8 3.95 1.60 5.33
N GLY A 9 3.88 0.26 5.39
CA GLY A 9 3.99 -0.51 6.64
C GLY A 9 5.43 -0.83 7.06
N TYR A 10 6.45 -0.16 6.51
CA TYR A 10 7.83 -0.48 6.82
C TYR A 10 8.25 0.04 8.21
N GLY A 11 8.63 -0.87 9.10
CA GLY A 11 9.22 -0.60 10.39
C GLY A 11 9.86 -1.86 10.97
N ILE A 12 11.13 -1.80 11.40
CA ILE A 12 11.84 -3.00 11.89
C ILE A 12 11.23 -3.46 13.22
N HIS A 13 10.84 -2.55 14.07
CA HIS A 13 10.14 -2.88 15.31
C HIS A 13 8.79 -3.56 15.02
N PHE A 14 8.00 -2.98 14.14
CA PHE A 14 6.74 -3.57 13.66
C PHE A 14 6.95 -4.98 13.06
N PHE A 15 7.99 -5.17 12.27
CA PHE A 15 8.30 -6.49 11.70
C PHE A 15 8.63 -7.53 12.76
N LYS A 16 9.32 -7.16 13.84
CA LYS A 16 9.59 -8.05 14.98
C LYS A 16 8.31 -8.48 15.67
N GLU A 17 7.40 -7.56 15.94
CA GLU A 17 6.11 -7.86 16.56
C GLU A 17 5.23 -8.71 15.65
N LEU A 18 5.16 -8.35 14.37
CA LEU A 18 4.38 -9.07 13.37
C LEU A 18 4.87 -10.50 13.20
N SER A 19 6.19 -10.72 13.17
CA SER A 19 6.79 -12.04 12.97
C SER A 19 6.48 -13.04 14.09
N GLN A 20 6.03 -12.57 15.24
CA GLN A 20 5.54 -13.43 16.33
C GLN A 20 4.14 -14.00 16.05
N LYS A 21 3.39 -13.39 15.13
CA LYS A 21 1.97 -13.70 14.86
C LYS A 21 1.73 -14.22 13.44
N ALA A 22 2.52 -13.76 12.49
CA ALA A 22 2.33 -14.05 11.07
C ALA A 22 3.63 -13.93 10.27
N ASP A 23 3.67 -14.61 9.14
CA ASP A 23 4.66 -14.34 8.11
C ASP A 23 4.25 -13.10 7.32
N PHE A 24 5.21 -12.42 6.73
CA PHE A 24 4.93 -11.24 5.92
C PHE A 24 5.78 -11.16 4.66
N VAL A 25 5.29 -10.41 3.69
CA VAL A 25 5.98 -10.07 2.44
C VAL A 25 5.75 -8.59 2.16
N THR A 26 6.82 -7.84 1.94
CA THR A 26 6.75 -6.41 1.64
C THR A 26 7.89 -5.96 0.73
N TRP A 27 7.71 -4.85 0.00
CA TRP A 27 8.81 -4.27 -0.75
C TRP A 27 9.95 -3.81 0.17
N ALA A 28 11.18 -4.17 -0.19
CA ALA A 28 12.35 -3.73 0.56
C ALA A 28 12.54 -2.22 0.44
N LYS A 29 12.44 -1.51 1.57
CA LYS A 29 12.73 -0.10 1.70
C LYS A 29 14.19 0.08 2.11
N TYR A 30 14.81 1.18 1.68
CA TYR A 30 16.22 1.51 2.00
C TYR A 30 17.26 0.52 1.47
N VAL A 31 16.91 -0.30 0.49
CA VAL A 31 17.87 -1.08 -0.28
C VAL A 31 18.23 -0.28 -1.52
N GLY A 32 19.39 0.37 -1.50
CA GLY A 32 19.86 1.16 -2.64
C GLY A 32 20.08 0.30 -3.87
N GLU A 33 19.87 0.88 -5.04
CA GLU A 33 20.09 0.23 -6.35
C GLU A 33 21.50 -0.36 -6.46
N THR A 34 22.51 0.34 -5.97
CA THR A 34 23.90 -0.14 -5.92
C THR A 34 24.04 -1.44 -5.12
N SER A 35 23.30 -1.58 -4.00
CA SER A 35 23.32 -2.78 -3.20
C SER A 35 22.67 -3.97 -3.91
N LEU A 36 21.58 -3.73 -4.64
CA LEU A 36 20.92 -4.75 -5.45
C LEU A 36 21.78 -5.15 -6.66
N LYS A 37 22.49 -4.20 -7.27
CA LYS A 37 23.41 -4.48 -8.40
C LYS A 37 24.63 -5.33 -8.02
N ARG A 38 25.00 -5.37 -6.73
CA ARG A 38 26.10 -6.22 -6.23
C ARG A 38 25.76 -7.70 -6.16
N ILE A 39 24.47 -8.06 -6.27
CA ILE A 39 24.05 -9.47 -6.27
C ILE A 39 24.54 -10.09 -7.58
N PRO A 40 25.33 -11.19 -7.54
CA PRO A 40 25.89 -11.81 -8.72
C PRO A 40 24.82 -12.26 -9.71
N GLU A 41 25.12 -12.18 -11.00
CA GLU A 41 24.17 -12.55 -12.07
C GLU A 41 23.83 -14.06 -12.04
N ASP A 42 24.77 -14.89 -11.69
CA ASP A 42 24.64 -16.34 -11.55
C ASP A 42 23.75 -16.77 -10.38
N SER A 43 23.51 -15.86 -9.40
CA SER A 43 22.55 -16.09 -8.31
C SER A 43 21.09 -16.04 -8.78
N PHE A 44 20.83 -15.44 -9.93
CA PHE A 44 19.47 -15.33 -10.44
C PHE A 44 19.10 -16.62 -11.17
N THR A 45 18.22 -17.34 -10.55
CA THR A 45 17.64 -18.59 -11.06
C THR A 45 16.16 -18.33 -11.39
N LEU A 46 15.49 -19.28 -11.93
CA LEU A 46 14.05 -19.36 -12.10
C LEU A 46 13.37 -18.15 -12.78
N GLY A 47 12.86 -18.37 -13.99
CA GLY A 47 12.03 -17.40 -14.69
C GLY A 47 10.61 -17.38 -14.15
N LEU A 48 10.17 -16.22 -13.63
CA LEU A 48 8.81 -15.97 -13.21
C LEU A 48 8.11 -15.10 -14.26
N PRO A 49 7.18 -15.64 -15.07
CA PRO A 49 6.39 -14.83 -16.00
C PRO A 49 5.28 -14.10 -15.22
N PHE A 50 5.13 -12.81 -15.50
CA PHE A 50 4.03 -12.01 -14.92
C PHE A 50 3.63 -10.89 -15.88
N LYS A 51 2.36 -10.87 -16.29
CA LYS A 51 1.77 -9.84 -17.18
C LYS A 51 2.63 -9.54 -18.43
N GLY A 52 3.06 -10.58 -19.11
CA GLY A 52 3.86 -10.48 -20.34
C GLY A 52 5.34 -10.17 -20.13
N ARG A 53 5.78 -9.93 -18.87
CA ARG A 53 7.19 -9.74 -18.51
C ARG A 53 7.79 -10.99 -17.91
N LYS A 54 9.11 -11.11 -18.01
CA LYS A 54 9.88 -12.20 -17.45
C LYS A 54 10.79 -11.69 -16.34
N TYR A 55 10.72 -12.30 -15.18
CA TYR A 55 11.56 -11.95 -14.04
C TYR A 55 12.45 -13.12 -13.67
N LEU A 56 13.68 -12.82 -13.27
CA LEU A 56 14.55 -13.76 -12.59
C LEU A 56 14.57 -13.44 -11.10
N VAL A 57 14.79 -14.44 -10.29
CA VAL A 57 14.71 -14.35 -8.83
C VAL A 57 16.02 -14.80 -8.20
N ALA A 58 16.55 -14.00 -7.30
CA ALA A 58 17.65 -14.33 -6.41
C ALA A 58 17.25 -14.10 -4.96
N GLU A 59 17.96 -14.72 -4.01
CA GLU A 59 17.69 -14.53 -2.60
C GLU A 59 18.97 -14.51 -1.75
N GLN A 60 18.90 -13.79 -0.65
CA GLN A 60 19.95 -13.75 0.36
C GLN A 60 19.41 -13.39 1.73
N GLN A 61 20.11 -13.77 2.78
CA GLN A 61 19.82 -13.28 4.13
C GLN A 61 20.41 -11.89 4.31
N ARG A 62 19.68 -11.02 4.98
CA ARG A 62 20.11 -9.64 5.25
C ARG A 62 19.73 -9.19 6.65
N MET A 63 20.70 -8.69 7.38
CA MET A 63 20.45 -7.97 8.63
C MET A 63 19.94 -6.57 8.28
N VAL A 64 18.76 -6.24 8.74
CA VAL A 64 18.15 -4.90 8.65
C VAL A 64 18.14 -4.27 10.02
N GLN A 65 18.55 -3.01 10.07
CA GLN A 65 18.64 -2.25 11.30
C GLN A 65 17.91 -0.90 11.13
N GLU A 66 17.24 -0.51 12.17
CA GLU A 66 16.61 0.78 12.29
C GLU A 66 17.64 1.89 12.53
N SER A 67 17.33 3.11 12.16
CA SER A 67 18.17 4.25 12.51
C SER A 67 18.01 4.66 13.99
N LEU A 68 19.05 5.20 14.60
CA LEU A 68 18.98 5.78 15.94
C LEU A 68 17.90 6.86 16.03
N ALA A 69 17.79 7.70 15.01
CA ALA A 69 16.79 8.77 14.96
C ALA A 69 15.35 8.24 14.98
N THR A 70 15.10 7.08 14.35
CA THR A 70 13.78 6.44 14.38
C THR A 70 13.49 5.87 15.77
N ALA A 71 14.45 5.20 16.39
CA ALA A 71 14.30 4.67 17.74
C ALA A 71 14.02 5.78 18.76
N GLN A 72 14.75 6.90 18.67
CA GLN A 72 14.57 8.08 19.53
C GLN A 72 13.19 8.72 19.36
N ARG A 73 12.71 8.85 18.11
CA ARG A 73 11.37 9.38 17.82
C ARG A 73 10.27 8.52 18.44
N GLU A 74 10.48 7.22 18.52
CA GLU A 74 9.55 6.27 19.13
C GLU A 74 9.87 6.00 20.62
N GLU A 75 10.66 6.87 21.24
CA GLU A 75 11.02 6.82 22.67
C GLU A 75 11.62 5.47 23.11
N ARG A 76 12.34 4.81 22.20
CA ARG A 76 12.99 3.53 22.46
C ARG A 76 14.49 3.72 22.75
N PRO A 77 15.02 3.01 23.74
CA PRO A 77 16.42 3.19 24.16
C PRO A 77 17.43 2.74 23.12
N GLN A 78 17.06 1.80 22.24
CA GLN A 78 17.96 1.26 21.23
C GLN A 78 17.21 0.97 19.91
N PRO A 79 17.91 1.08 18.76
CA PRO A 79 17.33 0.72 17.47
C PRO A 79 17.10 -0.79 17.37
N SER A 80 16.00 -1.15 16.77
CA SER A 80 15.67 -2.54 16.46
C SER A 80 16.50 -3.05 15.28
N SER A 81 16.89 -4.33 15.35
CA SER A 81 17.51 -5.04 14.23
C SER A 81 16.84 -6.40 14.04
N MET A 82 16.77 -6.87 12.81
CA MET A 82 16.16 -8.15 12.47
C MET A 82 16.84 -8.75 11.24
N GLN A 83 17.05 -10.07 11.27
CA GLN A 83 17.47 -10.80 10.08
C GLN A 83 16.25 -11.12 9.24
N LEU A 84 16.27 -10.69 7.97
CA LEU A 84 15.23 -10.93 6.99
C LEU A 84 15.79 -11.61 5.76
N ARG A 85 14.96 -12.37 5.09
CA ARG A 85 15.22 -12.89 3.77
C ARG A 85 14.92 -11.80 2.76
N LEU A 86 15.90 -11.43 1.94
CA LEU A 86 15.77 -10.52 0.83
C LEU A 86 15.64 -11.34 -0.46
N VAL A 87 14.46 -11.31 -1.04
CA VAL A 87 14.18 -11.85 -2.37
C VAL A 87 14.32 -10.72 -3.38
N VAL A 88 15.09 -10.92 -4.44
CA VAL A 88 15.35 -9.90 -5.46
C VAL A 88 14.78 -10.35 -6.78
N LEU A 89 13.91 -9.53 -7.33
CA LEU A 89 13.37 -9.65 -8.67
C LEU A 89 14.24 -8.87 -9.63
N LYS A 90 14.65 -9.50 -10.73
CA LYS A 90 15.30 -8.84 -11.87
C LYS A 90 14.39 -8.95 -13.10
N ASP A 91 13.95 -7.82 -13.61
CA ASP A 91 13.25 -7.74 -14.89
C ASP A 91 14.26 -8.03 -16.02
N VAL A 92 13.96 -9.01 -16.87
CA VAL A 92 14.88 -9.50 -17.90
C VAL A 92 15.08 -8.44 -19.00
N GLU A 93 14.05 -7.66 -19.31
CA GLU A 93 14.09 -6.68 -20.39
C GLU A 93 14.82 -5.40 -19.97
N SER A 94 14.42 -4.84 -18.82
CA SER A 94 14.97 -3.58 -18.34
C SER A 94 16.23 -3.74 -17.48
N GLY A 95 16.55 -4.96 -17.03
CA GLY A 95 17.60 -5.21 -16.05
C GLY A 95 17.34 -4.64 -14.65
N LYS A 96 16.20 -4.00 -14.44
CA LYS A 96 15.83 -3.37 -13.16
C LYS A 96 15.68 -4.44 -12.07
N ARG A 97 16.23 -4.14 -10.89
CA ARG A 97 16.16 -5.03 -9.73
C ARG A 97 15.30 -4.41 -8.64
N LEU A 98 14.43 -5.22 -8.05
CA LEU A 98 13.52 -4.85 -6.96
C LEU A 98 13.71 -5.81 -5.82
N GLY A 99 13.77 -5.31 -4.59
CA GLY A 99 13.92 -6.13 -3.39
C GLY A 99 12.58 -6.33 -2.67
N ILE A 100 12.41 -7.52 -2.11
CA ILE A 100 11.26 -7.92 -1.29
C ILE A 100 11.81 -8.48 0.01
N TYR A 101 11.32 -8.01 1.15
CA TYR A 101 11.60 -8.57 2.45
C TYR A 101 10.51 -9.54 2.91
N THR A 102 10.94 -10.62 3.54
CA THR A 102 10.06 -11.59 4.21
C THR A 102 10.76 -12.21 5.41
N ASN A 103 10.00 -12.60 6.42
CA ASN A 103 10.45 -13.46 7.51
C ASN A 103 10.20 -14.94 7.21
N HIS A 104 9.48 -15.25 6.13
CA HIS A 104 9.19 -16.64 5.75
C HIS A 104 10.43 -17.33 5.21
N THR A 105 10.82 -18.45 5.83
CA THR A 105 12.11 -19.13 5.56
C THR A 105 12.03 -20.28 4.57
N THR A 106 10.86 -20.92 4.44
CA THR A 106 10.74 -22.20 3.72
C THR A 106 10.07 -22.11 2.35
N ARG A 107 9.27 -21.06 2.07
CA ARG A 107 8.66 -20.91 0.75
C ARG A 107 9.69 -20.58 -0.32
N LEU A 108 9.41 -21.02 -1.54
CA LEU A 108 10.24 -20.67 -2.69
C LEU A 108 10.28 -19.15 -2.90
N ALA A 109 11.43 -18.64 -3.29
CA ALA A 109 11.61 -17.22 -3.57
C ALA A 109 10.68 -16.73 -4.69
N SER A 110 10.37 -17.60 -5.66
CA SER A 110 9.38 -17.36 -6.72
C SER A 110 7.97 -17.12 -6.16
N ASP A 111 7.54 -17.88 -5.15
CA ASP A 111 6.22 -17.70 -4.55
C ASP A 111 6.13 -16.37 -3.81
N ILE A 112 7.17 -16.02 -3.07
CA ILE A 112 7.27 -14.72 -2.39
C ILE A 112 7.20 -13.57 -3.40
N ALA A 113 7.93 -13.70 -4.50
CA ALA A 113 7.93 -12.75 -5.60
C ALA A 113 6.53 -12.66 -6.25
N TYR A 114 5.89 -13.79 -6.49
CA TYR A 114 4.56 -13.88 -7.06
C TYR A 114 3.51 -13.17 -6.20
N TYR A 115 3.49 -13.38 -4.89
CA TYR A 115 2.57 -12.68 -3.99
C TYR A 115 2.71 -11.16 -4.08
N MET A 116 3.94 -10.66 -4.14
CA MET A 116 4.19 -9.23 -4.19
C MET A 116 3.78 -8.61 -5.54
N LEU A 117 4.05 -9.31 -6.65
CA LEU A 117 3.66 -8.88 -7.98
C LEU A 117 2.14 -8.87 -8.16
N HIS A 118 1.43 -9.90 -7.67
CA HIS A 118 -0.03 -9.96 -7.73
C HIS A 118 -0.69 -8.88 -6.90
N ARG A 119 -0.22 -8.68 -5.67
CA ARG A 119 -0.76 -7.62 -4.83
C ARG A 119 -0.71 -6.25 -5.53
N TRP A 120 0.43 -5.93 -6.14
CA TRP A 120 0.60 -4.63 -6.78
C TRP A 120 -0.17 -4.52 -8.11
N GLY A 121 -0.11 -5.57 -8.93
CA GLY A 121 -0.75 -5.57 -10.25
C GLY A 121 -2.27 -5.63 -10.21
N ASP A 122 -2.84 -6.31 -9.24
CA ASP A 122 -4.29 -6.54 -9.19
C ASP A 122 -4.99 -5.47 -8.33
N SER A 123 -4.44 -5.14 -7.16
CA SER A 123 -5.02 -4.12 -6.28
C SER A 123 -4.92 -2.70 -6.83
N GLU A 124 -3.77 -2.30 -7.40
CA GLU A 124 -3.65 -0.94 -7.97
C GLU A 124 -4.56 -0.74 -9.19
N ASN A 125 -4.67 -1.73 -10.06
CA ASN A 125 -5.56 -1.63 -11.20
C ASN A 125 -7.02 -1.55 -10.75
N PHE A 126 -7.42 -2.36 -9.78
CA PHE A 126 -8.75 -2.29 -9.18
C PHE A 126 -9.03 -0.89 -8.59
N PHE A 127 -8.11 -0.35 -7.79
CA PHE A 127 -8.27 1.01 -7.24
C PHE A 127 -8.28 2.08 -8.32
N LYS A 128 -7.46 1.96 -9.38
CA LYS A 128 -7.49 2.90 -10.51
C LYS A 128 -8.82 2.85 -11.26
N GLU A 129 -9.35 1.66 -11.50
CA GLU A 129 -10.66 1.50 -12.12
C GLU A 129 -11.79 2.05 -11.22
N MET A 130 -11.76 1.75 -9.94
CA MET A 130 -12.70 2.29 -8.97
C MET A 130 -12.62 3.82 -8.91
N MET A 131 -11.42 4.40 -8.89
CA MET A 131 -11.24 5.84 -8.91
C MET A 131 -11.76 6.47 -10.21
N ALA A 132 -11.54 5.82 -11.36
CA ALA A 132 -12.02 6.30 -12.65
C ALA A 132 -13.55 6.19 -12.78
N GLN A 133 -14.16 5.11 -12.30
CA GLN A 133 -15.60 4.87 -12.42
C GLN A 133 -16.43 5.62 -11.38
N PHE A 134 -15.93 5.74 -10.15
CA PHE A 134 -16.66 6.30 -9.01
C PHE A 134 -16.12 7.65 -8.54
N ASN A 135 -15.17 8.25 -9.27
CA ASN A 135 -14.55 9.53 -8.93
C ASN A 135 -14.05 9.61 -7.46
N LEU A 136 -13.53 8.51 -6.95
CA LEU A 136 -13.04 8.40 -5.56
C LEU A 136 -11.80 9.28 -5.29
N ASN A 137 -11.25 9.94 -6.32
CA ASN A 137 -10.18 10.94 -6.19
C ASN A 137 -10.68 12.28 -5.64
N TYR A 138 -11.97 12.44 -5.42
CA TYR A 138 -12.47 13.60 -4.71
C TYR A 138 -12.08 13.51 -3.24
N HIS A 139 -10.80 13.72 -3.00
CA HIS A 139 -10.31 14.04 -1.68
C HIS A 139 -10.39 15.57 -1.57
N PRO A 140 -11.22 16.11 -0.70
CA PRO A 140 -11.04 17.53 -0.34
C PRO A 140 -9.61 17.63 0.17
N GLY A 141 -8.77 18.40 -0.52
CA GLY A 141 -7.35 18.51 -0.21
C GLY A 141 -7.12 18.77 1.28
N TYR A 142 -5.96 18.39 1.79
CA TYR A 142 -5.58 18.66 3.18
C TYR A 142 -5.42 20.16 3.47
N ASP A 143 -5.41 21.01 2.45
CA ASP A 143 -5.46 22.45 2.55
C ASP A 143 -6.92 22.91 2.64
N ILE A 144 -7.45 22.90 3.85
CA ILE A 144 -8.67 23.63 4.16
C ILE A 144 -8.26 25.09 4.27
N GLN A 145 -8.49 25.85 3.21
CA GLN A 145 -8.49 27.32 3.31
C GLN A 145 -9.84 27.74 3.90
N GLU A 146 -9.81 28.23 5.15
CA GLU A 146 -10.98 28.91 5.70
C GLU A 146 -11.26 30.15 4.84
N LEU A 147 -12.34 30.13 4.13
CA LEU A 147 -12.85 31.33 3.44
C LEU A 147 -13.32 32.32 4.50
N GLU A 148 -12.91 33.58 4.40
CA GLU A 148 -13.35 34.67 5.31
C GLU A 148 -14.91 34.79 5.37
N LYS A 149 -15.59 34.33 4.35
CA LYS A 149 -17.06 34.13 4.34
C LYS A 149 -17.35 32.75 3.75
N GLN A 150 -17.77 31.84 4.57
CA GLN A 150 -18.31 30.57 4.09
C GLN A 150 -19.64 30.82 3.39
N PRO A 151 -19.77 30.43 2.12
CA PRO A 151 -21.08 30.48 1.47
C PRO A 151 -22.02 29.50 2.20
N LEU A 152 -23.17 30.00 2.64
CA LEU A 152 -24.25 29.14 3.12
C LEU A 152 -24.77 28.31 1.94
N VAL A 153 -24.28 27.09 1.80
CA VAL A 153 -24.80 26.12 0.85
C VAL A 153 -26.00 25.43 1.48
N GLU A 154 -27.20 25.67 0.96
CA GLU A 154 -28.37 24.93 1.41
C GLU A 154 -28.16 23.43 1.16
N ASN A 155 -28.35 22.62 2.21
CA ASN A 155 -28.33 21.16 2.08
C ASN A 155 -29.45 20.75 1.09
N PRO A 156 -29.14 20.06 -0.01
CA PRO A 156 -30.13 19.63 -1.00
C PRO A 156 -31.27 18.80 -0.40
N ASP A 157 -31.02 18.05 0.66
CA ASP A 157 -32.05 17.28 1.37
C ASP A 157 -33.05 18.17 2.08
N VAL A 158 -32.61 19.31 2.62
CA VAL A 158 -33.51 20.31 3.23
C VAL A 158 -34.39 20.97 2.17
N ALA A 159 -33.86 21.26 1.00
CA ALA A 159 -34.64 21.82 -0.12
C ALA A 159 -35.70 20.83 -0.62
N LEU A 160 -35.37 19.53 -0.71
CA LEU A 160 -36.31 18.47 -1.07
C LEU A 160 -37.40 18.30 -0.03
N THR A 161 -37.05 18.30 1.24
CA THR A 161 -38.00 18.18 2.36
C THR A 161 -38.93 19.37 2.44
N LYS A 162 -38.46 20.61 2.21
CA LYS A 162 -39.30 21.82 2.14
C LYS A 162 -40.31 21.75 1.00
N LYS A 163 -39.89 21.26 -0.19
CA LYS A 163 -40.81 21.08 -1.33
C LYS A 163 -41.89 20.04 -1.03
N ALA A 164 -41.52 18.91 -0.43
CA ALA A 164 -42.47 17.86 -0.04
C ALA A 164 -43.49 18.39 0.99
N MET A 165 -43.02 19.11 2.01
CA MET A 165 -43.91 19.75 3.01
C MET A 165 -44.86 20.77 2.39
N GLN A 166 -44.41 21.58 1.41
CA GLN A 166 -45.25 22.51 0.72
C GLN A 166 -46.34 21.83 -0.15
N ALA A 167 -45.99 20.71 -0.78
CA ALA A 167 -46.95 19.93 -1.55
C ALA A 167 -48.04 19.34 -0.64
N LEU A 168 -47.66 18.73 0.48
CA LEU A 168 -48.60 18.18 1.47
C LEU A 168 -49.50 19.24 2.10
N LYS A 169 -48.99 20.46 2.35
CA LYS A 169 -49.82 21.58 2.83
C LYS A 169 -50.84 22.02 1.81
N ARG A 170 -50.52 22.04 0.52
CA ARG A 170 -51.48 22.37 -0.55
C ARG A 170 -52.58 21.32 -0.64
N GLU A 171 -52.21 20.05 -0.61
CA GLU A 171 -53.15 18.94 -0.65
C GLU A 171 -54.13 18.96 0.54
N SER A 172 -53.60 19.22 1.75
CA SER A 172 -54.43 19.38 2.96
C SER A 172 -55.41 20.53 2.83
N GLN A 173 -54.99 21.69 2.28
CA GLN A 173 -55.88 22.85 2.06
C GLN A 173 -56.96 22.62 0.97
N GLU A 174 -56.69 21.72 0.01
CA GLU A 174 -57.67 21.34 -1.01
C GLU A 174 -58.73 20.39 -0.45
N LEU A 175 -58.37 19.55 0.52
CA LEU A 175 -59.26 18.60 1.18
C LEU A 175 -60.18 19.26 2.25
N GLU A 176 -59.83 20.45 2.71
CA GLU A 176 -60.64 21.25 3.68
C GLU A 176 -61.66 22.19 3.02
N LYS A 177 -61.71 22.23 1.68
CA LYS A 177 -62.69 22.98 0.90
C LYS A 177 -63.85 22.14 0.41
#